data_ce4118b11b999429417948e6b2b15566
#
_entry.id   ce4118b11b999429417948e6b2b15566
#
_cell.length_a   1.000
_cell.length_b   1.000
_cell.length_c   1.000
_cell.angle_alpha   90.00
_cell.angle_beta   90.00
_cell.angle_gamma   90.00
#
_symmetry.space_group_name_H-M   'P 1'
#
loop_
_entity.id
_entity.type
_entity.pdbx_description
1 polymer ?
#
loop_
_entity_poly.entity_id
_entity_poly.type
_entity_poly.pdbx_seq_one_letter_code
_entity_poly.pdbx_strand_id
1 'polypeptide(L)'
;QQSRMRVLFYGVDTQYHALFDGGILDRKHRWGYMEYKHQLDRYSRREREALAAGTPDDWFAESRRECAVIYDWAAPGDKLGLSFCNKAIGLLDHQLIKASYRLAKVLNELFG
;
A
#
# COMPACT_ATOMS: atom_id res chain seq x y z
N GLN A 1 15.44 -3.25 -15.57
CA GLN A 1 14.45 -3.78 -14.64
C GLN A 1 13.73 -2.68 -13.88
N GLN A 2 12.44 -2.85 -13.73
CA GLN A 2 11.57 -1.84 -13.10
C GLN A 2 11.96 -1.58 -11.64
N SER A 3 12.41 -2.60 -10.90
CA SER A 3 12.83 -2.46 -9.50
C SER A 3 14.08 -1.60 -9.34
N ARG A 4 14.88 -1.41 -10.40
CA ARG A 4 16.09 -0.59 -10.41
C ARG A 4 15.88 0.79 -11.00
N MET A 5 14.65 1.12 -11.37
CA MET A 5 14.34 2.41 -11.97
C MET A 5 14.63 3.54 -10.99
N ARG A 6 15.34 4.59 -11.46
CA ARG A 6 15.67 5.76 -10.66
C ARG A 6 14.73 6.90 -10.99
N VAL A 7 14.38 7.66 -9.97
CA VAL A 7 13.54 8.85 -10.07
C VAL A 7 14.06 9.94 -9.13
N LEU A 8 13.54 11.14 -9.26
CA LEU A 8 13.77 12.24 -8.31
C LEU A 8 12.50 12.40 -7.46
N PHE A 9 12.62 12.17 -6.16
CA PHE A 9 11.50 12.31 -5.22
C PHE A 9 11.74 13.52 -4.33
N TYR A 10 10.96 14.56 -4.54
CA TYR A 10 11.19 15.87 -3.92
C TYR A 10 12.64 16.34 -4.11
N GLY A 11 13.18 16.10 -5.31
CA GLY A 11 14.53 16.49 -5.68
C GLY A 11 15.65 15.55 -5.25
N VAL A 12 15.34 14.46 -4.55
CA VAL A 12 16.32 13.48 -4.08
C VAL A 12 16.35 12.27 -5.01
N ASP A 13 17.53 11.92 -5.50
CA ASP A 13 17.72 10.73 -6.34
C ASP A 13 17.51 9.47 -5.52
N THR A 14 16.59 8.63 -5.95
CA THR A 14 16.25 7.39 -5.26
C THR A 14 15.73 6.34 -6.24
N GLN A 15 15.63 5.11 -5.77
CA GLN A 15 14.97 4.05 -6.52
C GLN A 15 13.45 4.17 -6.38
N TYR A 16 12.75 3.99 -7.49
CA TYR A 16 11.27 4.04 -7.50
C TYR A 16 10.67 3.03 -6.52
N HIS A 17 11.24 1.83 -6.47
CA HIS A 17 10.82 0.79 -5.53
C HIS A 17 10.87 1.25 -4.07
N ALA A 18 11.92 1.98 -3.67
CA ALA A 18 12.10 2.43 -2.28
C ALA A 18 10.97 3.35 -1.82
N LEU A 19 10.33 4.08 -2.73
CA LEU A 19 9.20 4.94 -2.40
C LEU A 19 8.02 4.15 -1.81
N PHE A 20 7.79 2.96 -2.36
CA PHE A 20 6.69 2.11 -1.92
C PHE A 20 7.04 1.25 -0.71
N ASP A 21 8.33 1.13 -0.37
CA ASP A 21 8.76 0.47 0.86
C ASP A 21 8.59 1.36 2.10
N GLY A 22 8.66 2.68 1.94
CA GLY A 22 8.52 3.57 3.07
C GLY A 22 8.52 5.06 2.74
N GLY A 23 9.16 5.46 1.64
CA GLY A 23 9.35 6.88 1.32
C GLY A 23 8.05 7.68 1.25
N ILE A 24 7.02 7.15 0.61
CA ILE A 24 5.72 7.82 0.47
C ILE A 24 5.00 7.89 1.81
N LEU A 25 4.98 6.80 2.58
CA LEU A 25 4.34 6.76 3.89
C LEU A 25 5.03 7.70 4.87
N ASP A 26 6.37 7.73 4.86
CA ASP A 26 7.13 8.63 5.72
C ASP A 26 6.82 10.11 5.41
N ARG A 27 6.58 10.42 4.15
CA ARG A 27 6.28 11.79 3.72
C ARG A 27 4.84 12.20 4.02
N LYS A 28 3.88 11.30 3.80
CA LYS A 28 2.43 11.60 3.88
C LYS A 28 1.82 11.20 5.20
N HIS A 29 2.18 10.04 5.73
CA HIS A 29 1.60 9.52 6.95
C HIS A 29 2.69 9.20 7.96
N ARG A 30 2.69 9.91 9.06
CA ARG A 30 3.49 9.56 10.23
C ARG A 30 2.55 9.02 11.30
N TRP A 31 1.75 8.05 10.91
CA TRP A 31 0.71 7.50 11.76
C TRP A 31 1.30 6.60 12.84
N GLY A 32 0.85 6.84 14.08
CA GLY A 32 1.04 5.91 15.16
C GLY A 32 -0.10 4.90 15.22
N TYR A 33 -0.12 4.13 16.33
CA TYR A 33 -1.12 3.08 16.55
C TYR A 33 -2.57 3.61 16.48
N MET A 34 -2.84 4.75 17.10
CA MET A 34 -4.20 5.28 17.16
C MET A 34 -4.74 5.71 15.80
N GLU A 35 -3.90 6.29 14.96
CA GLU A 35 -4.30 6.73 13.63
C GLU A 35 -4.64 5.53 12.74
N TYR A 36 -3.84 4.48 12.77
CA TYR A 36 -4.15 3.23 12.05
C TYR A 36 -5.42 2.58 12.57
N LYS A 37 -5.60 2.55 13.89
CA LYS A 37 -6.82 2.01 14.52
C LYS A 37 -8.06 2.75 14.02
N HIS A 38 -8.03 4.07 13.97
CA HIS A 38 -9.14 4.87 13.45
C HIS A 38 -9.46 4.54 12.00
N GLN A 39 -8.46 4.35 11.16
CA GLN A 39 -8.68 3.97 9.77
C GLN A 39 -9.33 2.58 9.66
N LEU A 40 -8.88 1.64 10.44
CA LEU A 40 -9.45 0.28 10.46
C LEU A 40 -10.89 0.28 11.00
N ASP A 41 -11.17 1.08 12.02
CA ASP A 41 -12.49 1.15 12.65
C ASP A 41 -13.56 1.79 11.74
N ARG A 42 -13.17 2.43 10.64
CA ARG A 42 -14.10 3.01 9.67
C ARG A 42 -14.89 1.97 8.87
N TYR A 43 -14.42 0.73 8.85
CA TYR A 43 -15.01 -0.33 8.05
C TYR A 43 -16.02 -1.11 8.86
N SER A 44 -17.21 -1.35 8.28
CA SER A 44 -18.21 -2.21 8.88
C SER A 44 -17.74 -3.67 8.86
N ARG A 45 -18.40 -4.50 9.67
CA ARG A 45 -18.12 -5.94 9.68
C ARG A 45 -18.26 -6.55 8.28
N ARG A 46 -19.30 -6.18 7.56
CA ARG A 46 -19.56 -6.67 6.19
C ARG A 46 -18.43 -6.25 5.23
N GLU A 47 -18.00 -5.01 5.32
CA GLU A 47 -16.89 -4.51 4.51
C GLU A 47 -15.59 -5.24 4.83
N ARG A 48 -15.30 -5.46 6.12
CA ARG A 48 -14.10 -6.18 6.54
C ARG A 48 -14.11 -7.61 6.04
N GLU A 49 -15.23 -8.31 6.15
CA GLU A 49 -15.38 -9.68 5.65
C GLU A 49 -15.17 -9.74 4.14
N ALA A 50 -15.69 -8.77 3.40
CA ALA A 50 -15.50 -8.69 1.95
C ALA A 50 -14.03 -8.48 1.58
N LEU A 51 -13.33 -7.60 2.28
CA LEU A 51 -11.91 -7.34 2.04
C LEU A 51 -11.03 -8.56 2.34
N ALA A 52 -11.40 -9.36 3.30
CA ALA A 52 -10.65 -10.55 3.72
C ALA A 52 -11.15 -11.85 3.06
N ALA A 53 -12.12 -11.78 2.16
CA ALA A 53 -12.63 -12.96 1.47
C ALA A 53 -11.56 -13.60 0.58
N GLY A 54 -11.65 -14.92 0.42
CA GLY A 54 -10.74 -15.68 -0.42
C GLY A 54 -9.59 -16.33 0.36
N THR A 55 -8.58 -16.72 -0.36
CA THR A 55 -7.41 -17.42 0.16
C THR A 55 -6.15 -16.56 0.04
N PRO A 56 -5.05 -16.92 0.74
CA PRO A 56 -3.77 -16.21 0.55
C PRO A 56 -3.31 -16.15 -0.91
N ASP A 57 -3.53 -17.19 -1.70
CA ASP A 57 -3.19 -17.18 -3.12
C ASP A 57 -4.03 -16.14 -3.88
N ASP A 58 -5.33 -16.04 -3.56
CA ASP A 58 -6.20 -15.02 -4.14
C ASP A 58 -5.72 -13.62 -3.80
N TRP A 59 -5.33 -13.40 -2.55
CA TRP A 59 -4.86 -12.10 -2.07
C TRP A 59 -3.56 -11.69 -2.75
N PHE A 60 -2.65 -12.64 -2.93
CA PHE A 60 -1.38 -12.38 -3.63
C PHE A 60 -1.64 -11.97 -5.08
N ALA A 61 -2.48 -12.70 -5.78
CA ALA A 61 -2.81 -12.41 -7.17
C ALA A 61 -3.50 -11.05 -7.31
N GLU A 62 -4.42 -10.73 -6.41
CA GLU A 62 -5.11 -9.43 -6.38
C GLU A 62 -4.13 -8.28 -6.16
N SER A 63 -3.29 -8.39 -5.14
CA SER A 63 -2.30 -7.35 -4.83
C SER A 63 -1.32 -7.15 -5.97
N ARG A 64 -0.90 -8.22 -6.61
CA ARG A 64 0.00 -8.15 -7.77
C ARG A 64 -0.64 -7.38 -8.93
N ARG A 65 -1.93 -7.62 -9.20
CA ARG A 65 -2.67 -6.90 -10.24
C ARG A 65 -2.83 -5.42 -9.90
N GLU A 66 -3.25 -5.13 -8.68
CA GLU A 66 -3.51 -3.76 -8.25
C GLU A 66 -2.24 -2.93 -8.16
N CYS A 67 -1.14 -3.52 -7.71
CA CYS A 67 0.12 -2.81 -7.55
C CYS A 67 0.91 -2.68 -8.86
N ALA A 68 0.63 -3.48 -9.88
CA ALA A 68 1.33 -3.38 -11.16
C ALA A 68 1.18 -2.00 -11.81
N VAL A 69 0.07 -1.32 -11.53
CA VAL A 69 -0.21 0.00 -12.10
C VAL A 69 0.83 1.05 -11.73
N ILE A 70 1.57 0.87 -10.63
CA ILE A 70 2.57 1.85 -10.20
C ILE A 70 3.68 2.06 -11.23
N TYR A 71 3.95 1.04 -12.04
CA TYR A 71 4.97 1.14 -13.09
C TYR A 71 4.48 1.91 -14.32
N ASP A 72 3.18 2.18 -14.40
CA ASP A 72 2.60 3.04 -15.43
C ASP A 72 2.60 4.52 -15.01
N TRP A 73 2.86 4.81 -13.74
CA TRP A 73 2.76 6.16 -13.20
C TRP A 73 4.03 6.99 -13.33
N ALA A 74 5.15 6.37 -13.67
CA ALA A 74 6.43 7.07 -13.73
C ALA A 74 7.36 6.40 -14.74
N ALA A 75 8.29 7.21 -15.28
CA ALA A 75 9.35 6.76 -16.15
C ALA A 75 10.71 7.04 -15.49
N PRO A 76 11.79 6.35 -15.93
CA PRO A 76 13.13 6.61 -15.39
C PRO A 76 13.48 8.09 -15.46
N GLY A 77 13.98 8.64 -14.36
CA GLY A 77 14.39 10.04 -14.27
C GLY A 77 13.28 11.03 -13.99
N ASP A 78 12.02 10.59 -13.88
CA ASP A 78 10.90 11.49 -13.58
C ASP A 78 11.11 12.22 -12.26
N LYS A 79 10.59 13.45 -12.22
CA LYS A 79 10.55 14.26 -10.99
C LYS A 79 9.20 14.04 -10.31
N LEU A 80 9.23 13.41 -9.15
CA LEU A 80 8.03 13.05 -8.40
C LEU A 80 7.92 13.89 -7.13
N GLY A 81 6.72 14.37 -6.84
CA GLY A 81 6.47 15.21 -5.67
C GLY A 81 5.05 15.02 -5.14
N LEU A 82 4.43 16.11 -4.70
CA LEU A 82 3.14 16.08 -4.01
C LEU A 82 2.04 15.40 -4.82
N SER A 83 1.90 15.73 -6.10
CA SER A 83 0.85 15.15 -6.94
C SER A 83 0.97 13.64 -7.04
N PHE A 84 2.19 13.15 -7.22
CA PHE A 84 2.48 11.72 -7.23
C PHE A 84 2.16 11.07 -5.89
N CYS A 85 2.60 11.69 -4.78
CA CYS A 85 2.33 11.18 -3.44
C CYS A 85 0.83 11.05 -3.16
N ASN A 86 0.05 12.04 -3.56
CA ASN A 86 -1.40 12.01 -3.36
C ASN A 86 -2.06 10.86 -4.11
N LYS A 87 -1.55 10.52 -5.28
CA LYS A 87 -2.03 9.36 -6.03
C LYS A 87 -1.60 8.05 -5.37
N ALA A 88 -0.33 7.93 -5.02
CA ALA A 88 0.25 6.69 -4.52
C ALA A 88 -0.23 6.34 -3.12
N ILE A 89 -0.51 7.34 -2.26
CA ILE A 89 -0.92 7.07 -0.89
C ILE A 89 -2.27 6.36 -0.82
N GLY A 90 -3.17 6.64 -1.76
CA GLY A 90 -4.46 5.95 -1.83
C GLY A 90 -4.29 4.45 -2.05
N LEU A 91 -3.40 4.08 -2.96
CA LEU A 91 -3.09 2.66 -3.21
C LEU A 91 -2.46 2.00 -1.98
N LEU A 92 -1.47 2.67 -1.38
CA LEU A 92 -0.76 2.13 -0.21
C LEU A 92 -1.71 1.94 0.98
N ASP A 93 -2.55 2.92 1.27
CA ASP A 93 -3.52 2.82 2.38
C ASP A 93 -4.48 1.66 2.15
N HIS A 94 -4.97 1.50 0.93
CA HIS A 94 -5.88 0.42 0.60
C HIS A 94 -5.23 -0.96 0.78
N GLN A 95 -3.98 -1.11 0.35
CA GLN A 95 -3.23 -2.36 0.52
C GLN A 95 -2.96 -2.66 2.00
N LEU A 96 -2.60 -1.64 2.80
CA LEU A 96 -2.37 -1.81 4.23
C LEU A 96 -3.63 -2.23 4.97
N ILE A 97 -4.77 -1.62 4.66
CA ILE A 97 -6.05 -1.96 5.27
C ILE A 97 -6.43 -3.41 4.95
N LYS A 98 -6.33 -3.80 3.70
CA LYS A 98 -6.61 -5.19 3.30
C LYS A 98 -5.69 -6.17 4.00
N ALA A 99 -4.38 -5.88 4.06
CA ALA A 99 -3.41 -6.73 4.72
C ALA A 99 -3.74 -6.92 6.20
N SER A 100 -4.19 -5.87 6.88
CA SER A 100 -4.56 -5.92 8.30
C SER A 100 -5.72 -6.86 8.55
N TYR A 101 -6.80 -6.76 7.76
CA TYR A 101 -7.97 -7.63 7.94
C TYR A 101 -7.69 -9.07 7.53
N ARG A 102 -6.87 -9.27 6.48
CA ARG A 102 -6.47 -10.59 6.03
C ARG A 102 -5.60 -11.30 7.05
N LEU A 103 -4.68 -10.57 7.68
CA LEU A 103 -3.87 -11.12 8.78
C LEU A 103 -4.74 -11.50 9.97
N ALA A 104 -5.68 -10.65 10.35
CA ALA A 104 -6.62 -10.95 11.44
C ALA A 104 -7.43 -12.20 11.17
N LYS A 105 -7.89 -12.39 9.94
CA LYS A 105 -8.61 -13.60 9.53
C LYS A 105 -7.75 -14.86 9.70
N VAL A 106 -6.50 -14.81 9.24
CA VAL A 106 -5.57 -15.95 9.38
C VAL A 106 -5.33 -16.29 10.84
N LEU A 107 -5.09 -15.28 11.68
CA LEU A 107 -4.87 -15.48 13.10
C LEU A 107 -6.11 -16.08 13.78
N ASN A 108 -7.31 -15.61 13.45
CA ASN A 108 -8.55 -16.15 13.99
C ASN A 108 -8.78 -17.61 13.57
N GLU A 109 -8.43 -17.97 12.35
CA GLU A 109 -8.55 -19.36 11.88
C GLU A 109 -7.55 -20.29 12.57
N LEU A 110 -6.35 -19.79 12.91
CA LEU A 110 -5.32 -20.58 13.57
C LEU A 110 -5.50 -20.70 15.07
N PHE A 111 -5.99 -19.63 15.73
CA PHE A 111 -5.98 -19.54 17.19
C PHE A 111 -7.35 -19.23 17.81
N GLY A 112 -8.29 -18.88 16.99
CA GLY A 112 -9.63 -18.56 17.44
C GLY A 112 -10.54 -19.77 17.42
#